data_654ba2086cc8567346dd6588ad8b0b95
#
_entry.id   654ba2086cc8567346dd6588ad8b0b95
#
_cell.length_a   1.000
_cell.length_b   1.000
_cell.length_c   1.000
_cell.angle_alpha   90.00
_cell.angle_beta   90.00
_cell.angle_gamma   90.00
#
_symmetry.space_group_name_H-M   'P 1'
#
loop_
_entity.id
_entity.type
_entity.pdbx_description
1 polymer ?
#
loop_
_entity_poly.entity_id
_entity_poly.type
_entity_poly.pdbx_seq_one_letter_code
_entity_poly.pdbx_strand_id
1 'polypeptide(L)'
;SQETALDTFWAQFPSMENREVRLCLAKCGLTNEHITSQMRVLSGGENAKVRLAIVMNREHNWLILDEPTNHLDVDAKDELKRALTEFPGTILLVSHDPLFYEDFVTDIWNVEDWTTKIV
;
A
#
# COMPACT_ATOMS: atom_id res chain seq x y z
N SER A 1 17.22 -14.06 -0.27
CA SER A 1 17.14 -13.35 -1.53
C SER A 1 18.02 -12.11 -1.52
N GLN A 2 18.69 -11.84 -2.62
CA GLN A 2 19.53 -10.67 -2.77
C GLN A 2 18.85 -9.57 -3.57
N GLU A 3 17.57 -9.73 -3.85
CA GLU A 3 16.82 -8.74 -4.62
C GLU A 3 16.73 -7.40 -3.90
N THR A 4 16.97 -6.34 -4.65
CA THR A 4 16.80 -4.97 -4.15
C THR A 4 15.34 -4.56 -4.28
N ALA A 5 14.98 -3.43 -3.67
CA ALA A 5 13.66 -2.84 -3.87
C ALA A 5 13.41 -2.57 -5.37
N LEU A 6 14.43 -2.08 -6.07
CA LEU A 6 14.35 -1.86 -7.51
C LEU A 6 14.00 -3.15 -8.25
N ASP A 7 14.72 -4.24 -7.97
CA ASP A 7 14.49 -5.53 -8.62
C ASP A 7 13.09 -6.06 -8.35
N THR A 8 12.65 -5.97 -7.10
CA THR A 8 11.35 -6.49 -6.68
C THR A 8 10.20 -5.77 -7.39
N PHE A 9 10.28 -4.45 -7.45
CA PHE A 9 9.27 -3.67 -8.16
C PHE A 9 9.33 -3.94 -9.67
N TRP A 10 10.53 -3.93 -10.25
CA TRP A 10 10.71 -4.08 -11.68
C TRP A 10 10.22 -5.43 -12.19
N ALA A 11 10.39 -6.48 -11.39
CA ALA A 11 9.88 -7.80 -11.74
C ALA A 11 8.37 -7.82 -11.98
N GLN A 12 7.62 -6.94 -11.31
CA GLN A 12 6.18 -6.82 -11.47
C GLN A 12 5.79 -6.00 -12.71
N PHE A 13 6.69 -5.15 -13.19
CA PHE A 13 6.43 -4.23 -14.31
C PHE A 13 7.60 -4.25 -15.28
N PRO A 14 7.85 -5.41 -15.93
CA PRO A 14 9.06 -5.58 -16.74
C PRO A 14 9.13 -4.68 -17.97
N SER A 15 8.02 -4.11 -18.39
CA SER A 15 8.00 -3.19 -19.53
C SER A 15 8.40 -1.76 -19.17
N MET A 16 8.49 -1.43 -17.88
CA MET A 16 8.93 -0.11 -17.44
C MET A 16 10.42 0.06 -17.63
N GLU A 17 10.83 1.29 -17.93
CA GLU A 17 12.25 1.64 -17.96
C GLU A 17 12.77 1.88 -16.54
N ASN A 18 14.07 1.77 -16.35
CA ASN A 18 14.72 1.97 -15.05
C ASN A 18 14.32 3.29 -14.42
N ARG A 19 14.28 4.37 -15.17
CA ARG A 19 13.92 5.69 -14.67
C ARG A 19 12.50 5.74 -14.15
N GLU A 20 11.58 5.09 -14.84
CA GLU A 20 10.18 5.02 -14.41
C GLU A 20 10.03 4.25 -13.09
N VAL A 21 10.75 3.13 -12.98
CA VAL A 21 10.73 2.32 -11.76
C VAL A 21 11.22 3.14 -10.58
N ARG A 22 12.35 3.83 -10.75
CA ARG A 22 12.90 4.67 -9.68
C ARG A 22 11.96 5.80 -9.29
N LEU A 23 11.30 6.40 -10.27
CA LEU A 23 10.32 7.47 -9.99
C LEU A 23 9.13 6.95 -9.19
N CYS A 24 8.60 5.79 -9.55
CA CYS A 24 7.47 5.21 -8.83
C CYS A 24 7.82 4.93 -7.37
N LEU A 25 9.00 4.37 -7.11
CA LEU A 25 9.45 4.09 -5.76
C LEU A 25 9.71 5.38 -4.97
N ALA A 26 10.31 6.37 -5.62
CA ALA A 26 10.58 7.66 -4.98
C ALA A 26 9.28 8.38 -4.58
N LYS A 27 8.25 8.29 -5.40
CA LYS A 27 6.94 8.87 -5.09
C LYS A 27 6.30 8.25 -3.86
N CYS A 28 6.66 7.03 -3.53
CA CYS A 28 6.17 6.36 -2.32
C CYS A 28 7.04 6.64 -1.10
N GLY A 29 8.03 7.51 -1.23
CA GLY A 29 8.83 7.95 -0.09
C GLY A 29 10.13 7.20 0.11
N LEU A 30 10.58 6.43 -0.88
CA LEU A 30 11.85 5.72 -0.81
C LEU A 30 12.99 6.62 -1.33
N THR A 31 14.10 6.65 -0.60
CA THR A 31 15.30 7.36 -1.05
C THR A 31 16.06 6.52 -2.07
N ASN A 32 17.00 7.14 -2.78
CA ASN A 32 17.87 6.38 -3.70
C ASN A 32 18.59 5.24 -3.00
N GLU A 33 19.01 5.44 -1.76
CA GLU A 33 19.66 4.39 -0.98
C GLU A 33 18.70 3.22 -0.72
N HIS A 34 17.47 3.51 -0.35
CA HIS A 34 16.45 2.47 -0.15
C HIS A 34 16.18 1.70 -1.44
N ILE A 35 16.09 2.39 -2.57
CA ILE A 35 15.75 1.79 -3.86
C ILE A 35 16.79 0.76 -4.28
N THR A 36 18.05 1.02 -3.99
CA THR A 36 19.16 0.12 -4.34
C THR A 36 19.55 -0.84 -3.22
N SER A 37 18.87 -0.77 -2.07
CA SER A 37 19.11 -1.69 -0.95
C SER A 37 18.38 -3.00 -1.15
N GLN A 38 18.93 -4.08 -0.62
CA GLN A 38 18.26 -5.37 -0.63
C GLN A 38 17.00 -5.30 0.22
N MET A 39 15.94 -5.96 -0.23
CA MET A 39 14.67 -5.98 0.51
C MET A 39 14.84 -6.45 1.95
N ARG A 40 15.72 -7.41 2.18
CA ARG A 40 15.93 -7.98 3.53
C ARG A 40 16.52 -6.99 4.53
N VAL A 41 17.20 -5.94 4.07
CA VAL A 41 17.80 -4.94 4.96
C VAL A 41 16.91 -3.70 5.16
N LEU A 42 15.82 -3.60 4.44
CA LEU A 42 14.89 -2.51 4.61
C LEU A 42 14.08 -2.70 5.89
N SER A 43 13.70 -1.58 6.52
CA SER A 43 12.79 -1.61 7.66
C SER A 43 11.40 -2.09 7.23
N GLY A 44 10.54 -2.41 8.21
CA GLY A 44 9.15 -2.74 7.92
C GLY A 44 8.44 -1.63 7.15
N GLY A 45 8.75 -0.37 7.50
CA GLY A 45 8.15 0.79 6.82
C GLY A 45 8.60 0.92 5.37
N GLU A 46 9.90 0.76 5.10
CA GLU A 46 10.39 0.81 3.71
C GLU A 46 9.87 -0.37 2.89
N ASN A 47 9.79 -1.56 3.46
CA ASN A 47 9.18 -2.71 2.80
C ASN A 47 7.72 -2.42 2.44
N ALA A 48 6.96 -1.84 3.36
CA ALA A 48 5.57 -1.47 3.10
C ALA A 48 5.44 -0.48 1.95
N LYS A 49 6.38 0.47 1.85
CA LYS A 49 6.39 1.44 0.75
C LYS A 49 6.62 0.78 -0.60
N VAL A 50 7.50 -0.21 -0.68
CA VAL A 50 7.72 -0.96 -1.92
C VAL A 50 6.44 -1.69 -2.32
N ARG A 51 5.78 -2.35 -1.36
CA ARG A 51 4.53 -3.05 -1.61
C ARG A 51 3.42 -2.10 -2.04
N LEU A 52 3.34 -0.93 -1.40
CA LEU A 52 2.39 0.10 -1.78
C LEU A 52 2.61 0.58 -3.20
N ALA A 53 3.87 0.81 -3.58
CA ALA A 53 4.20 1.23 -4.94
C ALA A 53 3.74 0.21 -5.97
N ILE A 54 3.93 -1.08 -5.69
CA ILE A 54 3.48 -2.15 -6.57
C ILE A 54 1.96 -2.14 -6.72
N VAL A 55 1.23 -2.06 -5.60
CA VAL A 55 -0.23 -2.05 -5.62
C VAL A 55 -0.76 -0.85 -6.39
N MET A 56 -0.21 0.34 -6.13
CA MET A 56 -0.67 1.57 -6.77
C MET A 56 -0.45 1.57 -8.28
N ASN A 57 0.57 0.87 -8.76
CA ASN A 57 0.88 0.84 -10.19
C ASN A 57 0.24 -0.35 -10.92
N ARG A 58 -0.25 -1.34 -10.18
CA ARG A 58 -0.90 -2.52 -10.75
C ARG A 58 -2.35 -2.27 -11.12
N GLU A 59 -3.05 -1.50 -10.30
CA GLU A 59 -4.48 -1.28 -10.44
C GLU A 59 -4.77 0.08 -11.04
N HIS A 60 -5.74 0.13 -11.95
CA HIS A 60 -6.20 1.39 -12.53
C HIS A 60 -7.37 1.98 -11.76
N ASN A 61 -8.17 1.14 -11.11
CA ASN A 61 -9.29 1.56 -10.27
C ASN A 61 -8.94 1.32 -8.82
N TRP A 62 -8.72 2.38 -8.08
CA TRP A 62 -8.47 2.24 -6.65
C TRP A 62 -9.04 3.43 -5.89
N LEU A 63 -9.31 3.19 -4.62
CA LEU A 63 -10.01 4.11 -3.74
C LEU A 63 -9.19 4.27 -2.46
N ILE A 64 -8.99 5.51 -2.03
CA ILE A 64 -8.34 5.80 -0.75
C ILE A 64 -9.39 6.32 0.21
N LEU A 65 -9.48 5.68 1.36
CA LEU A 65 -10.41 6.08 2.42
C LEU A 65 -9.64 6.28 3.71
N ASP A 66 -9.82 7.44 4.32
CA ASP A 66 -9.17 7.80 5.59
C ASP A 66 -10.23 7.89 6.67
N GLU A 67 -10.19 6.94 7.61
CA GLU A 67 -11.12 6.84 8.73
C GLU A 67 -12.59 6.97 8.29
N PRO A 68 -13.05 6.14 7.33
CA PRO A 68 -14.38 6.32 6.75
C PRO A 68 -15.51 5.95 7.71
N THR A 69 -15.21 5.27 8.82
CA THR A 69 -16.23 4.86 9.78
C THR A 69 -16.48 5.88 10.88
N ASN A 70 -15.70 6.96 10.93
CA ASN A 70 -15.90 8.00 11.93
C ASN A 70 -17.31 8.57 11.81
N HIS A 71 -17.99 8.63 12.94
CA HIS A 71 -19.36 9.18 13.04
C HIS A 71 -20.43 8.35 12.35
N LEU A 72 -20.14 7.12 11.95
CA LEU A 72 -21.14 6.22 11.38
C LEU A 72 -21.71 5.29 12.46
N ASP A 73 -23.01 5.06 12.40
CA ASP A 73 -23.64 4.04 13.25
C ASP A 73 -23.43 2.63 12.66
N VAL A 74 -23.91 1.61 13.36
CA VAL A 74 -23.70 0.21 12.96
C VAL A 74 -24.27 -0.08 11.57
N ASP A 75 -25.48 0.42 11.30
CA ASP A 75 -26.14 0.17 10.02
C ASP A 75 -25.39 0.83 8.87
N ALA A 76 -24.92 2.05 9.06
CA ALA A 76 -24.14 2.76 8.05
C ALA A 76 -22.79 2.07 7.81
N LYS A 77 -22.12 1.57 8.86
CA LYS A 77 -20.88 0.82 8.74
C LYS A 77 -21.10 -0.46 7.93
N ASP A 78 -22.19 -1.18 8.18
CA ASP A 78 -22.49 -2.42 7.47
C ASP A 78 -22.74 -2.15 5.98
N GLU A 79 -23.43 -1.07 5.65
CA GLU A 79 -23.64 -0.68 4.26
C GLU A 79 -22.35 -0.29 3.57
N LEU A 80 -21.49 0.47 4.27
CA LEU A 80 -20.19 0.83 3.72
C LEU A 80 -19.34 -0.41 3.49
N LYS A 81 -19.31 -1.33 4.44
CA LYS A 81 -18.55 -2.58 4.30
C LYS A 81 -19.01 -3.36 3.08
N ARG A 82 -20.32 -3.45 2.86
CA ARG A 82 -20.86 -4.15 1.71
C ARG A 82 -20.43 -3.50 0.40
N ALA A 83 -20.51 -2.17 0.33
CA ALA A 83 -20.07 -1.43 -0.86
C ALA A 83 -18.59 -1.64 -1.14
N LEU A 84 -17.75 -1.61 -0.10
CA LEU A 84 -16.30 -1.81 -0.27
C LEU A 84 -15.97 -3.24 -0.67
N THR A 85 -16.70 -4.22 -0.13
CA THR A 85 -16.50 -5.62 -0.48
C THR A 85 -16.80 -5.89 -1.96
N GLU A 86 -17.75 -5.16 -2.51
CA GLU A 86 -18.14 -5.30 -3.91
C GLU A 86 -17.35 -4.40 -4.86
N PHE A 87 -16.51 -3.53 -4.34
CA PHE A 87 -15.73 -2.62 -5.17
C PHE A 87 -14.77 -3.40 -6.05
N PRO A 88 -14.77 -3.17 -7.37
CA PRO A 88 -13.99 -4.00 -8.31
C PRO A 88 -12.52 -3.65 -8.41
N GLY A 89 -12.04 -2.69 -7.65
CA GLY A 89 -10.64 -2.26 -7.70
C GLY A 89 -9.91 -2.53 -6.41
N THR A 90 -8.82 -1.79 -6.20
CA THR A 90 -8.03 -1.84 -4.98
C THR A 90 -8.48 -0.75 -4.02
N ILE A 91 -8.55 -1.08 -2.75
CA ILE A 91 -8.91 -0.12 -1.70
C ILE A 91 -7.74 0.02 -0.74
N LEU A 92 -7.30 1.26 -0.52
CA LEU A 92 -6.38 1.59 0.55
C LEU A 92 -7.18 2.23 1.68
N LEU A 93 -7.25 1.53 2.79
CA LEU A 93 -8.06 1.94 3.92
C LEU A 93 -7.17 2.31 5.10
N VAL A 94 -7.34 3.52 5.62
CA VAL A 94 -6.69 3.94 6.86
C VAL A 94 -7.76 3.91 7.95
N SER A 95 -7.60 3.02 8.94
CA SER A 95 -8.62 2.84 9.95
C SER A 95 -8.02 2.34 11.27
N HIS A 96 -8.64 2.75 12.37
CA HIS A 96 -8.37 2.23 13.71
C HIS A 96 -9.51 1.34 14.21
N ASP A 97 -10.36 0.86 13.31
CA ASP A 97 -11.53 0.06 13.67
C ASP A 97 -11.41 -1.37 13.09
N PRO A 98 -10.68 -2.28 13.79
CA PRO A 98 -10.50 -3.65 13.30
C PRO A 98 -11.80 -4.41 13.07
N LEU A 99 -12.81 -4.14 13.87
CA LEU A 99 -14.11 -4.81 13.71
C LEU A 99 -14.76 -4.47 12.38
N PHE A 100 -14.40 -3.32 11.81
CA PHE A 100 -14.91 -2.93 10.51
C PHE A 100 -14.17 -3.64 9.37
N TYR A 101 -12.83 -3.68 9.42
CA TYR A 101 -12.05 -4.08 8.23
C TYR A 101 -11.59 -5.54 8.23
N GLU A 102 -11.57 -6.23 9.40
CA GLU A 102 -10.92 -7.55 9.53
C GLU A 102 -11.41 -8.59 8.55
N ASP A 103 -12.69 -8.61 8.25
CA ASP A 103 -13.28 -9.69 7.47
C ASP A 103 -13.29 -9.42 5.96
N PHE A 104 -12.80 -8.28 5.48
CA PHE A 104 -12.76 -8.05 4.03
C PHE A 104 -11.42 -7.56 3.49
N VAL A 105 -10.48 -7.15 4.34
CA VAL A 105 -9.15 -6.74 3.86
C VAL A 105 -8.26 -7.95 3.65
N THR A 106 -7.36 -7.85 2.70
CA THR A 106 -6.45 -8.94 2.34
C THR A 106 -5.05 -8.75 2.91
N ASP A 107 -4.69 -7.53 3.28
CA ASP A 107 -3.35 -7.20 3.76
C ASP A 107 -3.44 -6.05 4.75
N ILE A 108 -2.73 -6.17 5.86
CA ILE A 108 -2.74 -5.14 6.91
C ILE A 108 -1.32 -4.64 7.10
N TRP A 109 -1.16 -3.32 6.96
CA TRP A 109 0.12 -2.66 7.17
C TRP A 109 0.03 -1.80 8.43
N ASN A 110 0.91 -2.09 9.38
CA ASN A 110 0.94 -1.34 10.63
C ASN A 110 1.79 -0.09 10.46
N VAL A 111 1.15 1.08 10.59
CA VAL A 111 1.83 2.37 10.41
C VAL A 111 2.96 2.57 11.43
N GLU A 112 2.86 1.94 12.61
CA GLU A 112 3.91 2.03 13.61
C GLU A 112 5.24 1.46 13.13
N ASP A 113 5.21 0.57 12.13
CA ASP A 113 6.42 0.00 11.54
C ASP A 113 7.07 0.92 10.51
N TRP A 114 6.46 2.06 10.22
CA TRP A 114 6.95 2.99 9.20
C TRP A 114 7.83 4.05 9.83
N THR A 115 9.03 4.22 9.30
CA THR A 115 10.01 5.17 9.82
C THR A 115 9.84 6.58 9.27
N THR A 116 9.11 6.74 8.17
CA THR A 116 8.80 8.03 7.56
C THR A 116 7.33 8.10 7.24
N LYS A 117 6.79 9.32 7.30
CA LYS A 117 5.39 9.53 6.90
C LYS A 117 5.27 9.44 5.39
N ILE A 118 4.26 8.73 4.94
CA ILE A 118 3.83 8.78 3.54
C ILE A 118 2.70 9.80 3.47
N VAL A 119 2.91 10.83 2.70
CA VAL A 119 1.95 11.92 2.58
C VAL A 119 1.41 11.96 1.17
#